data_713b8baff1c54959acf02115409719c6
#
_entry.id   713b8baff1c54959acf02115409719c6
#
_cell.length_a   1.000
_cell.length_b   1.000
_cell.length_c   1.000
_cell.angle_alpha   90.00
_cell.angle_beta   90.00
_cell.angle_gamma   90.00
#
_symmetry.space_group_name_H-M   'P 1'
#
loop_
_entity.id
_entity.type
_entity.pdbx_description
1 polymer ?
#
loop_
_entity_poly.entity_id
_entity_poly.type
_entity_poly.pdbx_seq_one_letter_code
_entity_poly.pdbx_strand_id
1 'polypeptide(L)'
;MSILKKTMLSVALTFVFVGSALAQDMTPEAKESYSLGASLGNYLSSQAFKQSELGAPVNMDLVVEGLMDALKNKSKLSEEEIVTSLNTRAEKLNQLHEAKVKEVKEKNRAESLAY
;
A
#
# COMPACT_ATOMS: atom_id res chain seq x y z
N MET A 1 -17.08 -45.64 26.53
CA MET A 1 -17.95 -44.72 25.80
C MET A 1 -17.84 -43.26 26.24
N SER A 2 -17.54 -42.95 27.49
CA SER A 2 -17.30 -41.56 27.96
C SER A 2 -15.97 -40.97 27.48
N ILE A 3 -15.03 -41.78 27.07
CA ILE A 3 -13.70 -41.37 26.58
C ILE A 3 -13.78 -40.77 25.18
N LEU A 4 -14.73 -41.20 24.35
CA LEU A 4 -14.93 -40.66 22.99
C LEU A 4 -15.58 -39.28 22.97
N LYS A 5 -16.35 -38.93 24.00
CA LYS A 5 -16.95 -37.62 24.14
C LYS A 5 -15.96 -36.57 24.63
N LYS A 6 -14.92 -36.94 25.37
CA LYS A 6 -13.86 -36.04 25.86
C LYS A 6 -12.86 -35.70 24.78
N THR A 7 -12.63 -36.57 23.81
CA THR A 7 -11.72 -36.29 22.70
C THR A 7 -12.30 -35.36 21.64
N MET A 8 -13.62 -35.30 21.51
CA MET A 8 -14.24 -34.34 20.57
C MET A 8 -14.24 -32.89 21.06
N LEU A 9 -14.22 -32.69 22.40
CA LEU A 9 -14.20 -31.32 22.94
C LEU A 9 -12.84 -30.66 22.85
N SER A 10 -11.74 -31.42 22.80
CA SER A 10 -10.41 -30.86 22.70
C SER A 10 -10.04 -30.41 21.30
N VAL A 11 -10.70 -30.95 20.27
CA VAL A 11 -10.48 -30.57 18.87
C VAL A 11 -11.12 -29.22 18.53
N ALA A 12 -12.25 -28.92 19.16
CA ALA A 12 -12.94 -27.65 18.94
C ALA A 12 -12.22 -26.44 19.57
N LEU A 13 -11.47 -26.65 20.64
CA LEU A 13 -10.71 -25.60 21.32
C LEU A 13 -9.43 -25.22 20.60
N THR A 14 -8.85 -26.14 19.83
CA THR A 14 -7.62 -25.89 19.07
C THR A 14 -7.87 -25.01 17.85
N PHE A 15 -9.09 -24.96 17.33
CA PHE A 15 -9.40 -24.21 16.11
C PHE A 15 -9.48 -22.70 16.33
N VAL A 16 -9.77 -22.26 17.56
CA VAL A 16 -9.95 -20.82 17.87
C VAL A 16 -8.62 -20.10 18.02
N PHE A 17 -7.52 -20.83 18.30
CA PHE A 17 -6.21 -20.23 18.55
C PHE A 17 -5.29 -20.19 17.31
N VAL A 18 -5.69 -20.80 16.19
CA VAL A 18 -4.84 -20.91 15.01
C VAL A 18 -4.50 -19.54 14.38
N GLY A 19 -5.43 -18.59 14.40
CA GLY A 19 -5.21 -17.27 13.83
C GLY A 19 -4.21 -16.39 14.57
N SER A 20 -4.22 -16.43 15.92
CA SER A 20 -3.28 -15.64 16.74
C SER A 20 -1.94 -16.36 16.93
N ALA A 21 -1.91 -17.70 16.85
CA ALA A 21 -0.68 -18.47 16.96
C ALA A 21 0.27 -18.25 15.75
N LEU A 22 -0.28 -18.04 14.54
CA LEU A 22 0.51 -17.80 13.33
C LEU A 22 1.36 -16.53 13.41
N ALA A 23 0.84 -15.45 14.00
CA ALA A 23 1.59 -14.21 14.17
C ALA A 23 2.68 -14.34 15.24
N GLN A 24 2.43 -15.12 16.31
CA GLN A 24 3.38 -15.30 17.41
C GLN A 24 4.49 -16.30 17.08
N ASP A 25 4.20 -17.27 16.21
CA ASP A 25 5.14 -18.33 15.85
C ASP A 25 6.02 -17.99 14.65
N MET A 26 5.95 -16.77 14.15
CA MET A 26 6.83 -16.35 13.06
C MET A 26 8.28 -16.30 13.57
N THR A 27 9.16 -16.96 12.81
CA THR A 27 10.61 -16.85 13.07
C THR A 27 11.08 -15.42 12.87
N PRO A 28 12.23 -15.03 13.44
CA PRO A 28 12.81 -13.70 13.18
C PRO A 28 12.96 -13.43 11.68
N GLU A 29 13.43 -14.39 10.91
CA GLU A 29 13.57 -14.27 9.46
C GLU A 29 12.23 -14.05 8.75
N ALA A 30 11.20 -14.76 9.17
CA ALA A 30 9.85 -14.62 8.62
C ALA A 30 9.30 -13.22 8.92
N LYS A 31 9.51 -12.71 10.14
CA LYS A 31 9.11 -11.34 10.52
C LYS A 31 9.83 -10.29 9.69
N GLU A 32 11.12 -10.47 9.49
CA GLU A 32 11.91 -9.54 8.66
C GLU A 32 11.40 -9.53 7.21
N SER A 33 11.16 -10.70 6.64
CA SER A 33 10.65 -10.83 5.28
C SER A 33 9.26 -10.19 5.12
N TYR A 34 8.36 -10.49 6.04
CA TYR A 34 7.03 -9.89 6.07
C TYR A 34 7.10 -8.37 6.22
N SER A 35 7.99 -7.89 7.10
CA SER A 35 8.17 -6.47 7.38
C SER A 35 8.68 -5.69 6.17
N LEU A 36 9.54 -6.28 5.35
CA LEU A 36 9.97 -5.66 4.09
C LEU A 36 8.78 -5.40 3.17
N GLY A 37 7.93 -6.41 2.99
CA GLY A 37 6.74 -6.26 2.17
C GLY A 37 5.74 -5.25 2.75
N ALA A 38 5.47 -5.33 4.04
CA ALA A 38 4.56 -4.42 4.73
C ALA A 38 5.05 -2.98 4.69
N SER A 39 6.35 -2.76 4.87
CA SER A 39 6.97 -1.44 4.80
C SER A 39 6.80 -0.83 3.41
N LEU A 40 7.05 -1.60 2.36
CA LEU A 40 6.86 -1.15 0.99
C LEU A 40 5.39 -0.83 0.70
N GLY A 41 4.49 -1.67 1.17
CA GLY A 41 3.05 -1.45 1.04
C GLY A 41 2.59 -0.16 1.72
N ASN A 42 3.08 0.11 2.93
CA ASN A 42 2.79 1.35 3.65
C ASN A 42 3.31 2.57 2.90
N TYR A 43 4.50 2.48 2.33
CA TYR A 43 5.05 3.56 1.51
C TYR A 43 4.17 3.84 0.29
N LEU A 44 3.81 2.81 -0.46
CA LEU A 44 2.97 2.94 -1.64
C LEU A 44 1.59 3.52 -1.30
N SER A 45 0.99 3.06 -0.22
CA SER A 45 -0.29 3.57 0.27
C SER A 45 -0.22 5.06 0.62
N SER A 46 0.84 5.46 1.31
CA SER A 46 1.08 6.87 1.67
C SER A 46 1.27 7.74 0.43
N GLN A 47 2.05 7.29 -0.53
CA GLN A 47 2.26 8.01 -1.79
C GLN A 47 0.98 8.13 -2.59
N ALA A 48 0.21 7.05 -2.68
CA ALA A 48 -1.08 7.06 -3.37
C ALA A 48 -2.05 8.06 -2.75
N PHE A 49 -2.10 8.13 -1.43
CA PHE A 49 -2.93 9.09 -0.71
C PHE A 49 -2.52 10.53 -1.02
N LYS A 50 -1.23 10.85 -0.93
CA LYS A 50 -0.71 12.19 -1.24
C LYS A 50 -1.01 12.61 -2.67
N GLN A 51 -0.82 11.70 -3.62
CA GLN A 51 -1.10 11.97 -5.03
C GLN A 51 -2.58 12.13 -5.29
N SER A 52 -3.44 11.38 -4.61
CA SER A 52 -4.89 11.54 -4.66
C SER A 52 -5.33 12.93 -4.17
N GLU A 53 -4.74 13.38 -3.06
CA GLU A 53 -5.00 14.72 -2.51
C GLU A 53 -4.59 15.82 -3.50
N LEU A 54 -3.56 15.58 -4.29
CA LEU A 54 -3.10 16.51 -5.31
C LEU A 54 -3.96 16.51 -6.58
N GLY A 55 -4.86 15.53 -6.72
CA GLY A 55 -5.73 15.38 -7.88
C GLY A 55 -5.29 14.31 -8.88
N ALA A 56 -4.38 13.43 -8.49
CA ALA A 56 -3.86 12.36 -9.33
C ALA A 56 -4.04 11.00 -8.65
N PRO A 57 -5.28 10.50 -8.53
CA PRO A 57 -5.52 9.21 -7.89
C PRO A 57 -4.90 8.07 -8.69
N VAL A 58 -4.58 6.98 -7.99
CA VAL A 58 -4.13 5.73 -8.59
C VAL A 58 -5.12 4.62 -8.26
N ASN A 59 -5.20 3.61 -9.12
CA ASN A 59 -5.95 2.41 -8.84
C ASN A 59 -5.07 1.47 -8.01
N MET A 60 -5.36 1.35 -6.71
CA MET A 60 -4.54 0.55 -5.80
C MET A 60 -4.57 -0.94 -6.14
N ASP A 61 -5.66 -1.46 -6.69
CA ASP A 61 -5.72 -2.86 -7.12
C ASP A 61 -4.70 -3.13 -8.22
N LEU A 62 -4.56 -2.21 -9.17
CA LEU A 62 -3.55 -2.31 -10.22
C LEU A 62 -2.13 -2.10 -9.69
N VAL A 63 -1.94 -1.25 -8.69
CA VAL A 63 -0.63 -1.09 -8.03
C VAL A 63 -0.20 -2.42 -7.40
N VAL A 64 -1.10 -3.08 -6.67
CA VAL A 64 -0.84 -4.38 -6.06
C VAL A 64 -0.55 -5.43 -7.14
N GLU A 65 -1.35 -5.47 -8.20
CA GLU A 65 -1.15 -6.40 -9.31
C GLU A 65 0.21 -6.21 -9.97
N GLY A 66 0.58 -4.97 -10.27
CA GLY A 66 1.88 -4.65 -10.88
C GLY A 66 3.05 -5.05 -9.99
N LEU A 67 2.94 -4.81 -8.69
CA LEU A 67 3.95 -5.21 -7.72
C LEU A 67 4.12 -6.72 -7.68
N MET A 68 3.02 -7.45 -7.59
CA MET A 68 3.04 -8.91 -7.57
C MET A 68 3.60 -9.50 -8.87
N ASP A 69 3.18 -8.97 -10.00
CA ASP A 69 3.68 -9.41 -11.32
C ASP A 69 5.19 -9.17 -11.45
N ALA A 70 5.66 -8.01 -11.03
CA ALA A 70 7.08 -7.67 -11.06
C ALA A 70 7.92 -8.60 -10.18
N LEU A 71 7.43 -8.91 -8.98
CA LEU A 71 8.11 -9.84 -8.07
C LEU A 71 8.20 -11.26 -8.64
N LYS A 72 7.26 -11.64 -9.49
CA LYS A 72 7.22 -12.94 -10.15
C LYS A 72 7.85 -12.94 -11.55
N ASN A 73 8.44 -11.82 -11.96
CA ASN A 73 8.98 -11.63 -13.32
C ASN A 73 7.94 -11.87 -14.42
N LYS A 74 6.70 -11.42 -14.17
CA LYS A 74 5.56 -11.57 -15.10
C LYS A 74 4.90 -10.23 -15.41
N SER A 75 5.68 -9.14 -15.41
CA SER A 75 5.15 -7.82 -15.71
C SER A 75 4.47 -7.81 -17.09
N LYS A 76 3.30 -7.19 -17.15
CA LYS A 76 2.54 -7.04 -18.40
C LYS A 76 3.07 -5.92 -19.29
N LEU A 77 3.89 -5.04 -18.73
CA LEU A 77 4.51 -3.93 -19.44
C LEU A 77 6.02 -4.16 -19.52
N SER A 78 6.64 -3.70 -20.60
CA SER A 78 8.08 -3.66 -20.70
C SER A 78 8.66 -2.61 -19.75
N GLU A 79 9.95 -2.70 -19.45
CA GLU A 79 10.63 -1.69 -18.62
C GLU A 79 10.52 -0.30 -19.25
N GLU A 80 10.62 -0.21 -20.59
CA GLU A 80 10.48 1.05 -21.31
C GLU A 80 9.09 1.65 -21.17
N GLU A 81 8.04 0.84 -21.27
CA GLU A 81 6.66 1.28 -21.07
C GLU A 81 6.43 1.75 -19.63
N ILE A 82 7.02 1.05 -18.65
CA ILE A 82 6.93 1.44 -17.24
C ILE A 82 7.59 2.80 -17.03
N VAL A 83 8.81 2.99 -17.53
CA VAL A 83 9.53 4.25 -17.39
C VAL A 83 8.78 5.40 -18.07
N THR A 84 8.27 5.19 -19.27
CA THR A 84 7.50 6.20 -20.01
C THR A 84 6.24 6.59 -19.25
N SER A 85 5.50 5.62 -18.73
CA SER A 85 4.29 5.87 -17.95
C SER A 85 4.59 6.64 -16.67
N LEU A 86 5.67 6.29 -15.98
CA LEU A 86 6.07 6.97 -14.76
C LEU A 86 6.55 8.39 -15.03
N ASN A 87 7.26 8.62 -16.12
CA ASN A 87 7.68 9.97 -16.53
C ASN A 87 6.49 10.86 -16.86
N THR A 88 5.50 10.32 -17.57
CA THR A 88 4.25 11.03 -17.87
C THR A 88 3.52 11.40 -16.58
N ARG A 89 3.47 10.48 -15.64
CA ARG A 89 2.85 10.72 -14.33
C ARG A 89 3.62 11.78 -13.53
N ALA A 90 4.94 11.70 -13.51
CA ALA A 90 5.78 12.68 -12.81
C ALA A 90 5.55 14.09 -13.33
N GLU A 91 5.43 14.26 -14.65
CA GLU A 91 5.14 15.54 -15.28
C GLU A 91 3.76 16.06 -14.86
N LYS A 92 2.76 15.19 -14.86
CA LYS A 92 1.40 15.52 -14.40
C LYS A 92 1.40 15.96 -12.93
N LEU A 93 2.12 15.24 -12.07
CA LEU A 93 2.23 15.59 -10.65
C LEU A 93 2.92 16.93 -10.46
N ASN A 94 3.97 17.23 -11.23
CA ASN A 94 4.64 18.51 -11.17
C ASN A 94 3.70 19.65 -11.56
N GLN A 95 2.92 19.49 -12.62
CA GLN A 95 1.95 20.49 -13.05
C GLN A 95 0.88 20.74 -11.99
N LEU A 96 0.37 19.67 -11.38
CA LEU A 96 -0.62 19.77 -10.31
C LEU A 96 -0.04 20.45 -9.06
N HIS A 97 1.21 20.13 -8.74
CA HIS A 97 1.90 20.75 -7.61
C HIS A 97 2.12 22.24 -7.84
N GLU A 98 2.58 22.66 -9.02
CA GLU A 98 2.75 24.05 -9.38
C GLU A 98 1.44 24.83 -9.31
N ALA A 99 0.36 24.24 -9.82
CA ALA A 99 -0.97 24.85 -9.75
C ALA A 99 -1.42 25.04 -8.29
N LYS A 100 -1.15 24.07 -7.43
CA LYS A 100 -1.47 24.14 -6.00
C LYS A 100 -0.68 25.23 -5.30
N VAL A 101 0.62 25.32 -5.56
CA VAL A 101 1.49 26.36 -4.99
C VAL A 101 1.03 27.74 -5.42
N LYS A 102 0.68 27.91 -6.69
CA LYS A 102 0.19 29.16 -7.22
C LYS A 102 -1.13 29.58 -6.55
N GLU A 103 -2.05 28.65 -6.40
CA GLU A 103 -3.33 28.88 -5.71
C GLU A 103 -3.12 29.37 -4.28
N VAL A 104 -2.23 28.70 -3.53
CA VAL A 104 -1.90 29.06 -2.14
C VAL A 104 -1.27 30.46 -2.08
N LYS A 105 -0.36 30.78 -2.98
CA LYS A 105 0.27 32.11 -3.04
C LYS A 105 -0.74 33.22 -3.33
N GLU A 106 -1.65 32.98 -4.26
CA GLU A 106 -2.70 33.95 -4.58
C GLU A 106 -3.65 34.17 -3.40
N LYS A 107 -4.03 33.07 -2.73
CA LYS A 107 -4.86 33.14 -1.52
C LYS A 107 -4.19 33.93 -0.41
N ASN A 108 -2.92 33.63 -0.12
CA ASN A 108 -2.15 34.33 0.91
C ASN A 108 -2.00 35.80 0.58
N ARG A 109 -1.78 36.14 -0.69
CA ARG A 109 -1.70 37.55 -1.15
C ARG A 109 -3.01 38.27 -0.94
N ALA A 110 -4.14 37.65 -1.31
CA ALA A 110 -5.47 38.24 -1.12
C ALA A 110 -5.78 38.46 0.37
N GLU A 111 -5.44 37.53 1.23
CA GLU A 111 -5.59 37.66 2.67
C GLU A 111 -4.70 38.77 3.24
N SER A 112 -3.47 38.88 2.76
CA SER A 112 -2.53 39.93 3.16
C SER A 112 -3.03 41.32 2.75
N LEU A 113 -3.66 41.46 1.60
CA LEU A 113 -4.21 42.74 1.11
C LEU A 113 -5.52 43.16 1.80
N ALA A 114 -6.20 42.19 2.43
CA ALA A 114 -7.44 42.42 3.18
C ALA A 114 -7.22 43.08 4.55
N TYR A 115 -5.99 43.05 5.04
CA TYR A 115 -5.57 43.71 6.27
C TYR A 115 -4.80 45.00 5.95
#